data_0f77855e0326dfac671f24f762b90cba
#
_entry.id   0f77855e0326dfac671f24f762b90cba
#
_cell.length_a   1.000
_cell.length_b   1.000
_cell.length_c   1.000
_cell.angle_alpha   90.00
_cell.angle_beta   90.00
_cell.angle_gamma   90.00
#
_symmetry.space_group_name_H-M   'P 1'
#
loop_
_entity.id
_entity.type
_entity.pdbx_description
1 polymer ?
#
loop_
_entity_poly.entity_id
_entity_poly.type
_entity_poly.pdbx_seq_one_letter_code
_entity_poly.pdbx_strand_id
1 'polypeptide(L)'
;MKRRSAIKFALHASLVGFPALGLFALPAGAATATSSFAVTATVASTCLVSATSLGFGSYTGLVVPALSTVSVTCTNTTPYNVGLSAGLGTGATVTTRKMTGPASALLAYGLFQDAGHTLNWGVTAGTDTVAGTGNGATQPITVYGQIPTAQYVAPGAYADTITVTVTY
;
A
#
# COMPACT_ATOMS: atom_id res chain seq x y z
N MET A 1 1.67 49.39 44.50
CA MET A 1 1.25 50.01 45.78
C MET A 1 1.35 48.98 46.86
N LYS A 2 2.10 49.34 47.91
CA LYS A 2 2.43 48.61 49.12
C LYS A 2 1.20 48.30 50.00
N ARG A 3 1.14 47.16 50.63
CA ARG A 3 0.82 47.09 52.07
C ARG A 3 1.44 45.83 52.70
N ARG A 4 2.41 46.09 53.53
CA ARG A 4 2.95 45.13 54.52
C ARG A 4 2.04 45.20 55.77
N SER A 5 1.67 44.03 56.32
CA SER A 5 1.05 43.97 57.66
C SER A 5 2.00 43.18 58.55
N ALA A 6 2.50 43.82 59.54
CA ALA A 6 3.36 43.24 60.57
C ALA A 6 2.48 42.80 61.76
N ILE A 7 2.67 41.55 62.21
CA ILE A 7 2.02 41.02 63.42
C ILE A 7 3.11 40.89 64.50
N LYS A 8 2.85 41.53 65.58
CA LYS A 8 3.75 41.63 66.77
C LYS A 8 3.66 40.33 67.58
N PHE A 9 4.85 39.82 67.96
CA PHE A 9 4.99 38.75 68.95
C PHE A 9 4.80 39.27 70.38
N ALA A 10 3.96 38.63 71.17
CA ALA A 10 3.95 38.76 72.61
C ALA A 10 4.54 37.50 73.22
N LEU A 11 5.59 37.71 74.04
CA LEU A 11 6.34 36.70 74.73
C LEU A 11 5.66 36.45 76.09
N HIS A 12 5.21 35.24 76.32
CA HIS A 12 4.87 34.79 77.68
C HIS A 12 5.64 33.52 77.99
N ALA A 13 6.55 33.64 78.95
CA ALA A 13 7.28 32.51 79.52
C ALA A 13 6.45 31.90 80.62
N SER A 14 6.16 30.60 80.56
CA SER A 14 5.68 29.79 81.69
C SER A 14 6.45 28.45 81.63
N LEU A 15 7.25 28.24 82.62
CA LEU A 15 7.97 27.02 82.96
C LEU A 15 7.03 26.04 83.64
N VAL A 16 6.76 24.88 83.10
CA VAL A 16 6.24 23.70 83.88
C VAL A 16 6.60 22.43 83.12
N GLY A 17 7.32 21.52 83.74
CA GLY A 17 7.17 20.07 83.73
C GLY A 17 7.45 19.30 82.47
N PHE A 18 8.62 18.62 82.38
CA PHE A 18 8.87 17.53 81.40
C PHE A 18 8.04 16.27 81.77
N PRO A 19 7.35 15.70 80.79
CA PRO A 19 7.31 14.26 80.61
C PRO A 19 8.05 13.91 79.32
N ALA A 20 8.88 12.87 79.39
CA ALA A 20 9.57 12.31 78.26
C ALA A 20 8.52 11.78 77.25
N LEU A 21 8.25 12.54 76.18
CA LEU A 21 7.50 12.05 75.04
C LEU A 21 8.43 11.25 74.14
N GLY A 22 8.23 9.91 74.07
CA GLY A 22 8.85 9.06 73.06
C GLY A 22 8.51 9.58 71.68
N LEU A 23 9.51 9.95 70.89
CA LEU A 23 9.35 10.21 69.46
C LEU A 23 8.99 8.88 68.77
N PHE A 24 7.71 8.69 68.53
CA PHE A 24 7.29 7.72 67.49
C PHE A 24 7.64 8.34 66.13
N ALA A 25 8.73 7.89 65.53
CA ALA A 25 9.01 8.17 64.15
C ALA A 25 7.94 7.45 63.27
N LEU A 26 6.99 8.21 62.76
CA LEU A 26 6.03 7.67 61.79
C LEU A 26 6.83 7.34 60.51
N PRO A 27 6.68 6.16 59.92
CA PRO A 27 7.30 5.88 58.65
C PRO A 27 6.84 6.90 57.61
N ALA A 28 7.77 7.64 57.05
CA ALA A 28 7.50 8.50 55.91
C ALA A 28 7.11 7.58 54.72
N GLY A 29 5.82 7.40 54.51
CA GLY A 29 5.32 6.71 53.30
C GLY A 29 5.79 7.49 52.07
N ALA A 30 6.49 6.83 51.18
CA ALA A 30 6.86 7.43 49.92
C ALA A 30 5.57 7.79 49.13
N ALA A 31 5.35 9.08 48.91
CA ALA A 31 4.25 9.57 48.10
C ALA A 31 4.67 9.47 46.63
N THR A 32 3.87 8.81 45.82
CA THR A 32 4.07 8.74 44.35
C THR A 32 3.06 9.66 43.66
N ALA A 33 3.55 10.48 42.72
CA ALA A 33 2.69 11.25 41.83
C ALA A 33 2.80 10.62 40.43
N THR A 34 1.66 10.37 39.79
CA THR A 34 1.57 9.83 38.44
C THR A 34 0.81 10.78 37.54
N SER A 35 1.24 10.86 36.27
CA SER A 35 0.52 11.56 35.22
C SER A 35 0.50 10.66 33.99
N SER A 36 -0.50 10.82 33.13
CA SER A 36 -0.60 10.10 31.86
C SER A 36 -0.77 11.10 30.72
N PHE A 37 -0.29 10.72 29.53
CA PHE A 37 -0.52 11.45 28.31
C PHE A 37 -0.96 10.48 27.21
N ALA A 38 -1.75 10.96 26.25
CA ALA A 38 -2.19 10.17 25.12
C ALA A 38 -1.06 10.09 24.08
N VAL A 39 -0.83 8.87 23.55
CA VAL A 39 0.02 8.63 22.38
C VAL A 39 -0.89 8.12 21.28
N THR A 40 -0.93 8.82 20.14
CA THR A 40 -1.81 8.50 19.02
C THR A 40 -1.01 8.45 17.72
N ALA A 41 -1.43 7.57 16.81
CA ALA A 41 -0.92 7.50 15.44
C ALA A 41 -2.06 7.11 14.50
N THR A 42 -1.97 7.55 13.25
CA THR A 42 -2.88 7.13 12.17
C THR A 42 -2.06 6.44 11.10
N VAL A 43 -2.46 5.22 10.73
CA VAL A 43 -1.88 4.46 9.61
C VAL A 43 -2.76 4.67 8.39
N ALA A 44 -2.22 5.27 7.34
CA ALA A 44 -2.93 5.46 6.06
C ALA A 44 -2.83 4.19 5.21
N SER A 45 -3.87 3.94 4.40
CA SER A 45 -3.80 2.94 3.34
C SER A 45 -2.79 3.37 2.28
N THR A 46 -1.88 2.48 1.89
CA THR A 46 -0.92 2.69 0.81
C THR A 46 -0.71 1.41 0.02
N CYS A 47 -0.48 1.55 -1.29
CA CYS A 47 -0.14 0.44 -2.18
C CYS A 47 1.07 0.79 -3.03
N LEU A 48 1.95 -0.19 -3.25
CA LEU A 48 3.04 -0.16 -4.21
C LEU A 48 2.78 -1.21 -5.28
N VAL A 49 3.16 -0.91 -6.51
CA VAL A 49 3.04 -1.85 -7.65
C VAL A 49 4.32 -1.86 -8.47
N SER A 50 4.69 -3.04 -8.94
CA SER A 50 5.73 -3.25 -9.93
C SER A 50 5.30 -4.35 -10.90
N ALA A 51 5.90 -4.39 -12.09
CA ALA A 51 5.63 -5.42 -13.08
C ALA A 51 6.91 -5.84 -13.77
N THR A 52 6.99 -7.12 -14.17
CA THR A 52 8.05 -7.63 -15.04
C THR A 52 7.64 -7.48 -16.50
N SER A 53 8.63 -7.41 -17.39
CA SER A 53 8.36 -7.39 -18.84
C SER A 53 7.71 -8.70 -19.29
N LEU A 54 6.82 -8.62 -20.28
CA LEU A 54 6.22 -9.76 -20.96
C LEU A 54 6.80 -9.85 -22.36
N GLY A 55 7.53 -10.92 -22.66
CA GLY A 55 8.14 -11.16 -23.95
C GLY A 55 7.53 -12.39 -24.61
N PHE A 56 6.95 -12.22 -25.80
CA PHE A 56 6.38 -13.33 -26.59
C PHE A 56 7.43 -14.11 -27.39
N GLY A 57 8.65 -13.57 -27.57
CA GLY A 57 9.63 -14.18 -28.45
C GLY A 57 9.27 -14.06 -29.93
N SER A 58 9.56 -15.08 -30.71
CA SER A 58 9.30 -15.08 -32.16
C SER A 58 7.87 -15.53 -32.47
N TYR A 59 7.18 -14.74 -33.27
CA TYR A 59 5.84 -15.06 -33.77
C TYR A 59 5.93 -15.53 -35.23
N THR A 60 5.36 -16.69 -35.52
CA THR A 60 5.39 -17.34 -36.83
C THR A 60 4.00 -17.58 -37.43
N GLY A 61 2.97 -16.89 -36.94
CA GLY A 61 1.58 -17.09 -37.33
C GLY A 61 0.83 -18.14 -36.51
N LEU A 62 1.51 -18.82 -35.58
CA LEU A 62 0.90 -19.72 -34.61
C LEU A 62 0.61 -18.98 -33.29
N VAL A 63 -0.27 -19.54 -32.44
CA VAL A 63 -0.52 -18.99 -31.13
C VAL A 63 0.76 -18.99 -30.28
N VAL A 64 1.05 -17.86 -29.64
CA VAL A 64 2.19 -17.73 -28.75
C VAL A 64 1.73 -17.25 -27.38
N PRO A 65 1.79 -18.09 -26.33
CA PRO A 65 1.55 -17.67 -24.97
C PRO A 65 2.80 -17.05 -24.36
N ALA A 66 2.63 -16.17 -23.37
CA ALA A 66 3.71 -15.64 -22.55
C ALA A 66 3.20 -15.29 -21.16
N LEU A 67 4.11 -15.21 -20.18
CA LEU A 67 3.79 -14.89 -18.80
C LEU A 67 4.57 -13.67 -18.32
N SER A 68 3.94 -12.91 -17.45
CA SER A 68 4.57 -11.84 -16.68
C SER A 68 3.98 -11.83 -15.27
N THR A 69 4.56 -11.02 -14.39
CA THR A 69 4.09 -10.88 -13.01
C THR A 69 3.90 -9.41 -12.67
N VAL A 70 2.74 -9.10 -12.14
CA VAL A 70 2.47 -7.85 -11.42
C VAL A 70 2.60 -8.14 -9.94
N SER A 71 3.41 -7.38 -9.23
CA SER A 71 3.59 -7.49 -7.77
C SER A 71 2.95 -6.30 -7.08
N VAL A 72 2.05 -6.56 -6.15
CA VAL A 72 1.33 -5.53 -5.37
C VAL A 72 1.70 -5.69 -3.89
N THR A 73 2.02 -4.58 -3.23
CA THR A 73 2.27 -4.56 -1.78
C THR A 73 1.42 -3.45 -1.18
N CYS A 74 0.36 -3.81 -0.47
CA CYS A 74 -0.53 -2.86 0.21
C CYS A 74 -0.48 -3.05 1.73
N THR A 75 -0.77 -1.98 2.47
CA THR A 75 -0.99 -2.05 3.92
C THR A 75 -2.04 -3.11 4.23
N ASN A 76 -1.89 -3.76 5.40
CA ASN A 76 -2.78 -4.85 5.81
C ASN A 76 -4.25 -4.43 5.79
N THR A 77 -5.13 -5.33 5.34
CA THR A 77 -6.58 -5.15 5.19
C THR A 77 -7.02 -4.09 4.16
N THR A 78 -6.11 -3.48 3.41
CA THR A 78 -6.47 -2.53 2.33
C THR A 78 -7.01 -3.30 1.13
N PRO A 79 -8.29 -3.13 0.73
CA PRO A 79 -8.80 -3.70 -0.50
C PRO A 79 -8.20 -2.99 -1.71
N TYR A 80 -7.92 -3.73 -2.79
CA TYR A 80 -7.41 -3.14 -4.02
C TYR A 80 -7.95 -3.84 -5.27
N ASN A 81 -7.89 -3.13 -6.40
CA ASN A 81 -8.13 -3.66 -7.74
C ASN A 81 -6.96 -3.32 -8.65
N VAL A 82 -6.49 -4.30 -9.42
CA VAL A 82 -5.39 -4.15 -10.37
C VAL A 82 -5.95 -4.15 -11.78
N GLY A 83 -5.76 -3.06 -12.51
CA GLY A 83 -6.14 -2.91 -13.90
C GLY A 83 -4.94 -2.82 -14.84
N LEU A 84 -5.10 -3.30 -16.08
CA LEU A 84 -4.13 -3.20 -17.17
C LEU A 84 -4.71 -2.39 -18.32
N SER A 85 -4.00 -1.33 -18.76
CA SER A 85 -4.44 -0.46 -19.86
C SER A 85 -4.57 -1.22 -21.19
N ALA A 86 -5.17 -0.56 -22.18
CA ALA A 86 -5.25 -1.06 -23.55
C ALA A 86 -3.88 -1.06 -24.28
N GLY A 87 -2.88 -0.41 -23.72
CA GLY A 87 -1.61 -0.16 -24.40
C GLY A 87 -1.65 1.10 -25.26
N LEU A 88 -0.60 1.32 -26.04
CA LEU A 88 -0.39 2.50 -26.86
C LEU A 88 -0.66 2.27 -28.36
N GLY A 89 -0.89 1.03 -28.77
CA GLY A 89 -1.16 0.67 -30.18
C GLY A 89 -2.41 1.36 -30.72
N THR A 90 -2.34 1.89 -31.93
CA THR A 90 -3.48 2.60 -32.54
C THR A 90 -4.73 1.74 -32.61
N GLY A 91 -5.83 2.25 -32.02
CA GLY A 91 -7.11 1.53 -31.97
C GLY A 91 -7.07 0.27 -31.10
N ALA A 92 -6.14 0.18 -30.15
CA ALA A 92 -6.14 -0.89 -29.16
C ALA A 92 -7.28 -0.69 -28.14
N THR A 93 -7.80 -1.82 -27.65
CA THR A 93 -8.76 -1.89 -26.55
C THR A 93 -8.24 -2.87 -25.49
N VAL A 94 -8.84 -2.89 -24.31
CA VAL A 94 -8.44 -3.85 -23.26
C VAL A 94 -8.68 -5.32 -23.69
N THR A 95 -9.61 -5.56 -24.64
CA THR A 95 -9.88 -6.91 -25.18
C THR A 95 -9.05 -7.25 -26.41
N THR A 96 -8.50 -6.24 -27.11
CA THR A 96 -7.66 -6.43 -28.30
C THR A 96 -6.56 -5.40 -28.28
N ARG A 97 -5.49 -5.71 -27.57
CA ARG A 97 -4.27 -4.89 -27.50
C ARG A 97 -3.46 -5.05 -28.78
N LYS A 98 -2.63 -4.04 -29.09
CA LYS A 98 -1.86 -4.03 -30.30
C LYS A 98 -0.44 -3.53 -30.04
N MET A 99 0.56 -4.35 -30.33
CA MET A 99 1.93 -3.90 -30.43
C MET A 99 2.13 -3.18 -31.77
N THR A 100 2.95 -2.14 -31.78
CA THR A 100 3.33 -1.39 -32.98
C THR A 100 4.70 -1.85 -33.45
N GLY A 101 4.85 -2.15 -34.71
CA GLY A 101 6.05 -2.58 -35.39
C GLY A 101 6.47 -1.68 -36.55
N PRO A 102 7.32 -2.19 -37.48
CA PRO A 102 7.80 -1.44 -38.65
C PRO A 102 6.65 -0.86 -39.47
N ALA A 103 6.85 0.37 -40.00
CA ALA A 103 5.88 1.09 -40.82
C ALA A 103 4.48 1.17 -40.18
N SER A 104 4.40 1.24 -38.86
CA SER A 104 3.16 1.27 -38.07
C SER A 104 2.30 -0.01 -38.21
N ALA A 105 2.90 -1.13 -38.61
CA ALA A 105 2.21 -2.41 -38.61
C ALA A 105 1.78 -2.78 -37.17
N LEU A 106 0.61 -3.40 -37.08
CA LEU A 106 0.02 -3.73 -35.76
C LEU A 106 -0.08 -5.26 -35.60
N LEU A 107 0.40 -5.76 -34.46
CA LEU A 107 0.27 -7.15 -34.04
C LEU A 107 -0.63 -7.23 -32.83
N ALA A 108 -1.81 -7.85 -32.99
CA ALA A 108 -2.79 -7.97 -31.90
C ALA A 108 -2.36 -9.02 -30.88
N TYR A 109 -2.69 -8.75 -29.60
CA TYR A 109 -2.48 -9.68 -28.48
C TYR A 109 -3.51 -9.45 -27.39
N GLY A 110 -3.65 -10.41 -26.48
CA GLY A 110 -4.50 -10.33 -25.30
C GLY A 110 -3.70 -10.46 -24.01
N LEU A 111 -4.22 -9.89 -22.93
CA LEU A 111 -3.76 -10.12 -21.57
C LEU A 111 -4.93 -10.61 -20.73
N PHE A 112 -4.70 -11.67 -19.95
CA PHE A 112 -5.75 -12.40 -19.27
C PHE A 112 -5.37 -12.64 -17.80
N GLN A 113 -6.39 -12.87 -16.99
CA GLN A 113 -6.27 -13.19 -15.57
C GLN A 113 -6.05 -14.68 -15.31
N ASP A 114 -6.32 -15.53 -16.32
CA ASP A 114 -6.33 -16.99 -16.22
C ASP A 114 -5.50 -17.67 -17.31
N ALA A 115 -4.97 -18.84 -17.01
CA ALA A 115 -4.17 -19.64 -17.92
C ALA A 115 -4.98 -20.17 -19.13
N GLY A 116 -6.29 -20.21 -19.02
CA GLY A 116 -7.20 -20.59 -20.12
C GLY A 116 -7.42 -19.46 -21.13
N HIS A 117 -6.93 -18.25 -20.89
CA HIS A 117 -7.11 -17.05 -21.69
C HIS A 117 -8.61 -16.74 -21.94
N THR A 118 -9.46 -16.94 -20.92
CA THR A 118 -10.90 -16.73 -20.99
C THR A 118 -11.35 -15.45 -20.29
N LEU A 119 -10.64 -15.02 -19.24
CA LEU A 119 -10.94 -13.85 -18.45
C LEU A 119 -10.01 -12.70 -18.86
N ASN A 120 -10.50 -11.80 -19.69
CA ASN A 120 -9.74 -10.63 -20.12
C ASN A 120 -9.36 -9.77 -18.91
N TRP A 121 -8.17 -9.18 -18.94
CA TRP A 121 -7.71 -8.27 -17.89
C TRP A 121 -7.75 -6.82 -18.40
N GLY A 122 -8.73 -6.05 -17.92
CA GLY A 122 -8.96 -4.66 -18.32
C GLY A 122 -8.75 -3.66 -17.18
N VAL A 123 -9.59 -2.61 -17.16
CA VAL A 123 -9.44 -1.47 -16.22
C VAL A 123 -10.70 -1.19 -15.40
N THR A 124 -11.79 -1.92 -15.63
CA THR A 124 -13.07 -1.69 -14.97
C THR A 124 -13.16 -2.48 -13.66
N ALA A 125 -13.05 -1.78 -12.54
CA ALA A 125 -13.10 -2.40 -11.22
C ALA A 125 -14.38 -3.22 -11.03
N GLY A 126 -14.22 -4.45 -10.50
CA GLY A 126 -15.32 -5.40 -10.29
C GLY A 126 -15.83 -6.10 -11.54
N THR A 127 -15.27 -5.80 -12.73
CA THR A 127 -15.68 -6.42 -14.01
C THR A 127 -14.51 -7.18 -14.64
N ASP A 128 -13.41 -6.51 -14.94
CA ASP A 128 -12.27 -7.08 -15.65
C ASP A 128 -10.91 -6.78 -15.00
N THR A 129 -10.90 -6.33 -13.74
CA THR A 129 -9.70 -6.16 -12.91
C THR A 129 -9.51 -7.33 -11.96
N VAL A 130 -8.29 -7.54 -11.48
CA VAL A 130 -8.00 -8.49 -10.41
C VAL A 130 -8.13 -7.79 -9.07
N ALA A 131 -9.07 -8.27 -8.25
CA ALA A 131 -9.27 -7.77 -6.90
C ALA A 131 -8.40 -8.51 -5.87
N GLY A 132 -8.00 -7.82 -4.81
CA GLY A 132 -7.27 -8.41 -3.70
C GLY A 132 -7.39 -7.60 -2.42
N THR A 133 -6.75 -8.10 -1.36
CA THR A 133 -6.66 -7.41 -0.07
C THR A 133 -5.21 -7.44 0.40
N GLY A 134 -4.68 -6.29 0.75
CA GLY A 134 -3.32 -6.15 1.28
C GLY A 134 -3.10 -6.96 2.56
N ASN A 135 -1.92 -7.52 2.69
CA ASN A 135 -1.49 -8.29 3.86
C ASN A 135 -0.15 -7.80 4.43
N GLY A 136 0.31 -6.63 3.98
CA GLY A 136 1.61 -6.06 4.36
C GLY A 136 2.81 -6.66 3.62
N ALA A 137 2.63 -7.74 2.84
CA ALA A 137 3.67 -8.40 2.06
C ALA A 137 3.42 -8.24 0.56
N THR A 138 4.44 -8.51 -0.25
CA THR A 138 4.32 -8.53 -1.72
C THR A 138 3.47 -9.71 -2.18
N GLN A 139 2.45 -9.42 -2.96
CA GLN A 139 1.50 -10.39 -3.53
C GLN A 139 1.71 -10.43 -5.05
N PRO A 140 2.29 -11.52 -5.60
CA PRO A 140 2.47 -11.68 -7.03
C PRO A 140 1.16 -12.10 -7.70
N ILE A 141 0.86 -11.48 -8.83
CA ILE A 141 -0.30 -11.79 -9.68
C ILE A 141 0.22 -12.10 -11.08
N THR A 142 -0.09 -13.29 -11.60
CA THR A 142 0.36 -13.71 -12.92
C THR A 142 -0.46 -13.04 -14.02
N VAL A 143 0.22 -12.47 -15.01
CA VAL A 143 -0.37 -11.97 -16.25
C VAL A 143 -0.20 -13.05 -17.32
N TYR A 144 -1.29 -13.51 -17.89
CA TYR A 144 -1.28 -14.48 -19.00
C TYR A 144 -1.43 -13.71 -20.31
N GLY A 145 -0.39 -13.69 -21.12
CA GLY A 145 -0.39 -13.04 -22.43
C GLY A 145 -0.57 -14.07 -23.54
N GLN A 146 -1.22 -13.67 -24.64
CA GLN A 146 -1.36 -14.51 -25.83
C GLN A 146 -1.39 -13.67 -27.10
N ILE A 147 -0.55 -14.05 -28.09
CA ILE A 147 -0.71 -13.63 -29.48
C ILE A 147 -1.57 -14.70 -30.18
N PRO A 148 -2.73 -14.36 -30.77
CA PRO A 148 -3.55 -15.30 -31.52
C PRO A 148 -2.91 -15.69 -32.85
N THR A 149 -3.38 -16.77 -33.46
CA THR A 149 -2.91 -17.26 -34.74
C THR A 149 -3.26 -16.35 -35.92
N ALA A 150 -2.66 -16.64 -37.07
CA ALA A 150 -3.04 -16.12 -38.40
C ALA A 150 -2.90 -14.60 -38.56
N GLN A 151 -1.93 -13.99 -37.92
CA GLN A 151 -1.54 -12.59 -38.17
C GLN A 151 -0.31 -12.54 -39.06
N TYR A 152 -0.48 -12.11 -40.29
CA TYR A 152 0.61 -12.02 -41.28
C TYR A 152 1.08 -10.57 -41.42
N VAL A 153 1.83 -10.13 -40.42
CA VAL A 153 2.33 -8.75 -40.33
C VAL A 153 3.77 -8.66 -40.85
N ALA A 154 4.26 -7.44 -41.10
CA ALA A 154 5.66 -7.21 -41.60
C ALA A 154 6.67 -7.77 -40.57
N PRO A 155 7.79 -8.36 -41.07
CA PRO A 155 8.84 -8.82 -40.16
C PRO A 155 9.52 -7.65 -39.45
N GLY A 156 9.90 -7.86 -38.19
CA GLY A 156 10.57 -6.84 -37.38
C GLY A 156 10.22 -6.93 -35.89
N ALA A 157 10.69 -5.98 -35.12
CA ALA A 157 10.36 -5.87 -33.70
C ALA A 157 9.02 -5.17 -33.49
N TYR A 158 8.21 -5.74 -32.61
CA TYR A 158 6.92 -5.20 -32.19
C TYR A 158 6.96 -4.91 -30.69
N ALA A 159 6.46 -3.76 -30.27
CA ALA A 159 6.42 -3.35 -28.88
C ALA A 159 5.13 -2.62 -28.54
N ASP A 160 4.75 -2.72 -27.28
CA ASP A 160 3.68 -1.94 -26.66
C ASP A 160 4.07 -1.61 -25.22
N THR A 161 3.35 -0.68 -24.61
CA THR A 161 3.53 -0.31 -23.18
C THR A 161 2.20 -0.39 -22.48
N ILE A 162 2.15 -1.23 -21.45
CA ILE A 162 0.97 -1.40 -20.60
C ILE A 162 1.17 -0.64 -19.29
N THR A 163 0.21 0.21 -18.96
CA THR A 163 0.12 0.84 -17.65
C THR A 163 -0.63 -0.08 -16.70
N VAL A 164 0.00 -0.40 -15.58
CA VAL A 164 -0.63 -1.10 -14.45
C VAL A 164 -1.15 -0.06 -13.47
N THR A 165 -2.42 -0.14 -13.12
CA THR A 165 -3.07 0.74 -12.15
C THR A 165 -3.58 -0.07 -10.97
N VAL A 166 -3.22 0.34 -9.75
CA VAL A 166 -3.80 -0.20 -8.51
C VAL A 166 -4.68 0.87 -7.91
N THR A 167 -5.97 0.55 -7.76
CA THR A 167 -6.97 1.40 -7.09
C THR A 167 -7.28 0.80 -5.72
N TYR A 168 -7.18 1.62 -4.64
CA TYR A 168 -7.35 1.21 -3.23
C TYR A 168 -7.97 2.31 -2.39
#